data_2d86257d8325b189a61df4b132abba1c
#
_entry.id   2d86257d8325b189a61df4b132abba1c
#
_cell.length_a   1.000
_cell.length_b   1.000
_cell.length_c   1.000
_cell.angle_alpha   90.00
_cell.angle_beta   90.00
_cell.angle_gamma   90.00
#
_symmetry.space_group_name_H-M   'P 1'
#
loop_
_entity.id
_entity.type
_entity.pdbx_description
1 polymer ?
#
loop_
_entity_poly.entity_id
_entity_poly.type
_entity_poly.pdbx_seq_one_letter_code
_entity_poly.pdbx_strand_id
1 'polypeptide(L)'
;MQNIVVFFNGKRGIKVIQKLISFGHGIVTTVIPPNKDFDVVQKEIKKIGLKCLRPKNVNDKDVILKLKKLYPKLFIVAGYSTIFKSELINLPEKGTINLHAGRLPKYRGGSPLNWQIINGETKATISLIKLDQEIDSGEILQEKDILIDVSTDINDLHTKANELFPELTKKVIDQIDKTGDLSGRSQDFNNAIYWHQRKDDDGHIDFKTLDVTQVNQLVRALTIPYPGAWAFLEQKKVRIFKTEISQFDLRGVPGRICYIQGKGPYIICKDKALLIKKYMIENNSELKLKNGQYLT
;
A
#
# COMPACT_ATOMS: atom_id res chain seq x y z
N MET A 1 -20.56 17.89 4.82
CA MET A 1 -21.32 16.60 4.91
C MET A 1 -21.30 16.06 6.32
N GLN A 2 -22.40 15.44 6.77
CA GLN A 2 -22.52 14.77 8.07
C GLN A 2 -22.79 13.27 7.88
N ASN A 3 -22.77 12.49 8.96
CA ASN A 3 -23.06 11.06 8.97
C ASN A 3 -22.15 10.24 8.06
N ILE A 4 -20.85 10.51 8.09
CA ILE A 4 -19.83 9.72 7.38
C ILE A 4 -19.41 8.52 8.25
N VAL A 5 -19.28 7.34 7.64
CA VAL A 5 -18.67 6.15 8.27
C VAL A 5 -17.34 5.85 7.57
N VAL A 6 -16.28 5.64 8.35
CA VAL A 6 -14.94 5.35 7.80
C VAL A 6 -14.53 3.93 8.17
N PHE A 7 -14.27 3.11 7.16
CA PHE A 7 -13.72 1.75 7.28
C PHE A 7 -12.22 1.80 6.99
N PHE A 8 -11.39 1.32 7.91
CA PHE A 8 -9.94 1.43 7.72
C PHE A 8 -9.15 0.44 8.58
N ASN A 9 -7.86 0.31 8.34
CA ASN A 9 -6.98 -0.60 9.08
C ASN A 9 -5.66 0.01 9.56
N GLY A 10 -5.40 1.32 9.39
CA GLY A 10 -4.13 1.89 9.79
C GLY A 10 -4.02 3.41 9.66
N LYS A 11 -2.79 3.91 9.59
CA LYS A 11 -2.46 5.35 9.61
C LYS A 11 -3.20 6.17 8.55
N ARG A 12 -3.46 5.58 7.35
CA ARG A 12 -4.20 6.26 6.27
C ARG A 12 -5.58 6.70 6.73
N GLY A 13 -6.35 5.78 7.31
CA GLY A 13 -7.69 6.08 7.79
C GLY A 13 -7.68 7.12 8.91
N ILE A 14 -6.74 7.04 9.85
CA ILE A 14 -6.60 8.02 10.93
C ILE A 14 -6.37 9.43 10.35
N LYS A 15 -5.43 9.57 9.39
CA LYS A 15 -5.16 10.87 8.74
C LYS A 15 -6.39 11.40 8.00
N VAL A 16 -7.12 10.54 7.28
CA VAL A 16 -8.37 10.91 6.61
C VAL A 16 -9.40 11.41 7.65
N ILE A 17 -9.61 10.66 8.73
CA ILE A 17 -10.56 11.02 9.81
C ILE A 17 -10.21 12.38 10.40
N GLN A 18 -8.96 12.56 10.84
CA GLN A 18 -8.49 13.81 11.45
C GLN A 18 -8.69 15.02 10.52
N LYS A 19 -8.34 14.84 9.25
CA LYS A 19 -8.44 15.91 8.27
C LYS A 19 -9.90 16.25 7.93
N LEU A 20 -10.77 15.24 7.79
CA LEU A 20 -12.20 15.46 7.55
C LEU A 20 -12.86 16.19 8.73
N ILE A 21 -12.52 15.84 9.96
CA ILE A 21 -12.99 16.57 11.16
C ILE A 21 -12.50 18.02 11.12
N SER A 22 -11.25 18.27 10.76
CA SER A 22 -10.70 19.63 10.66
C SER A 22 -11.37 20.47 9.56
N PHE A 23 -11.98 19.83 8.57
CA PHE A 23 -12.80 20.48 7.54
C PHE A 23 -14.27 20.64 7.92
N GLY A 24 -14.65 20.27 9.15
CA GLY A 24 -16.02 20.40 9.66
C GLY A 24 -16.96 19.27 9.21
N HIS A 25 -16.44 18.15 8.68
CA HIS A 25 -17.28 17.00 8.33
C HIS A 25 -17.55 16.13 9.56
N GLY A 26 -18.78 15.63 9.68
CA GLY A 26 -19.22 14.78 10.80
C GLY A 26 -19.03 13.30 10.54
N ILE A 27 -18.12 12.67 11.29
CA ILE A 27 -17.92 11.22 11.30
C ILE A 27 -18.75 10.63 12.43
N VAL A 28 -19.74 9.80 12.10
CA VAL A 28 -20.67 9.24 13.08
C VAL A 28 -20.13 7.96 13.73
N THR A 29 -19.33 7.18 13.03
CA THR A 29 -18.63 6.00 13.55
C THR A 29 -17.49 5.59 12.65
N THR A 30 -16.62 4.74 13.18
CA THR A 30 -15.51 4.11 12.44
C THR A 30 -15.62 2.60 12.54
N VAL A 31 -15.08 1.89 11.55
CA VAL A 31 -15.06 0.42 11.50
C VAL A 31 -13.63 -0.04 11.22
N ILE A 32 -13.10 -0.89 12.08
CA ILE A 32 -11.77 -1.50 11.93
C ILE A 32 -11.84 -3.02 12.02
N PRO A 33 -10.85 -3.77 11.51
CA PRO A 33 -10.80 -5.22 11.64
C PRO A 33 -10.76 -5.67 13.11
N PRO A 34 -11.20 -6.91 13.42
CA PRO A 34 -11.29 -7.43 14.78
C PRO A 34 -9.95 -7.83 15.42
N ASN A 35 -8.86 -7.88 14.66
CA ASN A 35 -7.55 -8.37 15.11
C ASN A 35 -6.93 -7.48 16.20
N LYS A 36 -6.21 -8.10 17.15
CA LYS A 36 -5.51 -7.38 18.23
C LYS A 36 -4.49 -6.35 17.73
N ASP A 37 -3.90 -6.56 16.55
CA ASP A 37 -2.98 -5.63 15.91
C ASP A 37 -3.56 -4.21 15.74
N PHE A 38 -4.89 -4.09 15.75
CA PHE A 38 -5.59 -2.80 15.64
C PHE A 38 -6.00 -2.17 16.96
N ASP A 39 -5.56 -2.70 18.11
CA ASP A 39 -5.87 -2.11 19.43
C ASP A 39 -5.27 -0.72 19.60
N VAL A 40 -4.07 -0.48 19.03
CA VAL A 40 -3.45 0.86 19.00
C VAL A 40 -4.30 1.84 18.22
N VAL A 41 -4.77 1.43 17.04
CA VAL A 41 -5.66 2.22 16.17
C VAL A 41 -6.97 2.55 16.89
N GLN A 42 -7.56 1.57 17.59
CA GLN A 42 -8.79 1.80 18.38
C GLN A 42 -8.57 2.82 19.51
N LYS A 43 -7.41 2.76 20.19
CA LYS A 43 -7.06 3.74 21.25
C LYS A 43 -6.96 5.15 20.66
N GLU A 44 -6.35 5.32 19.48
CA GLU A 44 -6.25 6.62 18.82
C GLU A 44 -7.63 7.17 18.43
N ILE A 45 -8.52 6.32 17.90
CA ILE A 45 -9.89 6.72 17.56
C ILE A 45 -10.68 7.14 18.80
N LYS A 46 -10.54 6.43 19.91
CA LYS A 46 -11.18 6.80 21.19
C LYS A 46 -10.70 8.16 21.69
N LYS A 47 -9.40 8.49 21.54
CA LYS A 47 -8.85 9.80 21.92
C LYS A 47 -9.47 10.96 21.11
N ILE A 48 -9.88 10.69 19.87
CA ILE A 48 -10.58 11.67 19.01
C ILE A 48 -12.08 11.77 19.37
N GLY A 49 -12.56 10.95 20.31
CA GLY A 49 -13.97 10.95 20.73
C GLY A 49 -14.90 10.17 19.82
N LEU A 50 -14.39 9.37 18.89
CA LEU A 50 -15.22 8.63 17.95
C LEU A 50 -15.54 7.21 18.44
N LYS A 51 -16.74 6.74 18.07
CA LYS A 51 -17.14 5.34 18.23
C LYS A 51 -16.39 4.48 17.21
N CYS A 52 -16.03 3.24 17.63
CA CYS A 52 -15.30 2.31 16.79
C CYS A 52 -15.93 0.91 16.87
N LEU A 53 -16.41 0.40 15.75
CA LEU A 53 -16.94 -0.95 15.62
C LEU A 53 -15.82 -1.90 15.17
N ARG A 54 -15.84 -3.14 15.66
CA ARG A 54 -14.88 -4.21 15.30
C ARG A 54 -15.61 -5.50 14.98
N PRO A 55 -16.37 -5.55 13.88
CA PRO A 55 -17.12 -6.75 13.52
C PRO A 55 -16.19 -7.88 13.05
N LYS A 56 -16.56 -9.13 13.32
CA LYS A 56 -15.87 -10.30 12.73
C LYS A 56 -16.03 -10.31 11.21
N ASN A 57 -17.22 -10.00 10.73
CA ASN A 57 -17.52 -9.85 9.32
C ASN A 57 -18.42 -8.62 9.12
N VAL A 58 -17.95 -7.67 8.34
CA VAL A 58 -18.67 -6.39 8.09
C VAL A 58 -19.95 -6.58 7.27
N ASN A 59 -20.10 -7.71 6.56
CA ASN A 59 -21.27 -8.05 5.77
C ASN A 59 -22.37 -8.78 6.57
N ASP A 60 -22.18 -8.98 7.87
CA ASP A 60 -23.21 -9.62 8.71
C ASP A 60 -24.42 -8.70 8.85
N LYS A 61 -25.63 -9.31 8.81
CA LYS A 61 -26.90 -8.57 8.89
C LYS A 61 -27.00 -7.67 10.11
N ASP A 62 -26.53 -8.10 11.27
CA ASP A 62 -26.54 -7.31 12.50
C ASP A 62 -25.64 -6.08 12.41
N VAL A 63 -24.50 -6.18 11.68
CA VAL A 63 -23.60 -5.06 11.45
C VAL A 63 -24.25 -4.07 10.49
N ILE A 64 -24.83 -4.56 9.41
CA ILE A 64 -25.55 -3.73 8.42
C ILE A 64 -26.71 -3.00 9.10
N LEU A 65 -27.51 -3.68 9.93
CA LEU A 65 -28.60 -3.06 10.68
C LEU A 65 -28.10 -1.97 11.65
N LYS A 66 -26.97 -2.21 12.34
CA LYS A 66 -26.35 -1.20 13.22
C LYS A 66 -25.91 0.02 12.42
N LEU A 67 -25.28 -0.18 11.26
CA LEU A 67 -24.84 0.92 10.39
C LEU A 67 -26.04 1.67 9.80
N LYS A 68 -27.10 0.98 9.38
CA LYS A 68 -28.33 1.57 8.84
C LYS A 68 -28.99 2.55 9.83
N LYS A 69 -29.01 2.19 11.13
CA LYS A 69 -29.57 3.06 12.19
C LYS A 69 -28.81 4.38 12.37
N LEU A 70 -27.61 4.52 11.80
CA LEU A 70 -26.82 5.76 11.83
C LEU A 70 -27.17 6.70 10.67
N TYR A 71 -28.06 6.27 9.76
CA TYR A 71 -28.43 7.03 8.56
C TYR A 71 -27.22 7.54 7.79
N PRO A 72 -26.31 6.64 7.38
CA PRO A 72 -25.03 7.04 6.77
C PRO A 72 -25.27 7.72 5.42
N LYS A 73 -24.62 8.88 5.22
CA LYS A 73 -24.65 9.57 3.92
C LYS A 73 -23.54 9.06 2.99
N LEU A 74 -22.38 8.77 3.54
CA LEU A 74 -21.22 8.34 2.76
C LEU A 74 -20.41 7.31 3.52
N PHE A 75 -19.96 6.26 2.83
CA PHE A 75 -18.92 5.38 3.33
C PHE A 75 -17.58 5.71 2.69
N ILE A 76 -16.51 5.69 3.50
CA ILE A 76 -15.14 5.86 3.05
C ILE A 76 -14.34 4.61 3.45
N VAL A 77 -13.73 3.94 2.47
CA VAL A 77 -12.91 2.74 2.68
C VAL A 77 -11.45 3.12 2.48
N ALA A 78 -10.67 3.09 3.56
CA ALA A 78 -9.27 3.52 3.59
C ALA A 78 -8.33 2.34 3.92
N GLY A 79 -8.25 1.36 3.01
CA GLY A 79 -7.42 0.16 3.17
C GLY A 79 -8.05 -0.93 4.04
N TYR A 80 -9.37 -1.00 4.12
CA TYR A 80 -10.08 -2.10 4.77
C TYR A 80 -10.08 -3.32 3.85
N SER A 81 -9.55 -4.45 4.32
CA SER A 81 -9.20 -5.59 3.46
C SER A 81 -10.37 -6.55 3.13
N THR A 82 -11.54 -6.38 3.74
CA THR A 82 -12.70 -7.24 3.48
C THR A 82 -13.48 -6.75 2.27
N ILE A 83 -13.85 -7.65 1.38
CA ILE A 83 -14.74 -7.36 0.24
C ILE A 83 -16.14 -7.05 0.76
N PHE A 84 -16.70 -5.92 0.33
CA PHE A 84 -18.06 -5.50 0.67
C PHE A 84 -19.06 -6.15 -0.29
N LYS A 85 -20.16 -6.68 0.25
CA LYS A 85 -21.29 -7.14 -0.57
C LYS A 85 -22.19 -5.96 -0.96
N SER A 86 -22.98 -6.15 -2.01
CA SER A 86 -23.87 -5.12 -2.57
C SER A 86 -24.73 -4.42 -1.54
N GLU A 87 -25.27 -5.15 -0.56
CA GLU A 87 -26.12 -4.58 0.50
C GLU A 87 -25.36 -3.54 1.33
N LEU A 88 -24.07 -3.82 1.64
CA LEU A 88 -23.23 -2.88 2.38
C LEU A 88 -22.75 -1.71 1.49
N ILE A 89 -22.36 -1.98 0.24
CA ILE A 89 -21.90 -0.97 -0.72
C ILE A 89 -22.97 0.11 -0.94
N ASN A 90 -24.24 -0.32 -1.07
CA ASN A 90 -25.37 0.55 -1.40
C ASN A 90 -26.12 1.09 -0.16
N LEU A 91 -25.62 0.83 1.05
CA LEU A 91 -26.26 1.26 2.28
C LEU A 91 -26.26 2.79 2.47
N PRO A 92 -25.15 3.53 2.21
CA PRO A 92 -25.15 4.97 2.41
C PRO A 92 -25.86 5.70 1.27
N GLU A 93 -26.52 6.81 1.61
CA GLU A 93 -27.34 7.62 0.68
C GLU A 93 -26.56 8.06 -0.57
N LYS A 94 -25.31 8.48 -0.39
CA LYS A 94 -24.44 9.02 -1.47
C LYS A 94 -23.47 7.97 -2.02
N GLY A 95 -23.49 6.72 -1.52
CA GLY A 95 -22.64 5.64 -1.98
C GLY A 95 -21.37 5.45 -1.15
N THR A 96 -20.49 4.60 -1.66
CA THR A 96 -19.25 4.20 -0.99
C THR A 96 -18.05 4.59 -1.86
N ILE A 97 -17.02 5.21 -1.27
CA ILE A 97 -15.75 5.52 -1.94
C ILE A 97 -14.62 4.66 -1.39
N ASN A 98 -13.70 4.23 -2.26
CA ASN A 98 -12.49 3.50 -1.88
C ASN A 98 -11.24 4.31 -2.21
N LEU A 99 -10.29 4.35 -1.27
CA LEU A 99 -8.99 4.98 -1.42
C LEU A 99 -7.98 3.96 -1.95
N HIS A 100 -7.93 3.83 -3.27
CA HIS A 100 -7.07 2.89 -3.97
C HIS A 100 -5.72 3.53 -4.32
N ALA A 101 -4.61 2.90 -3.89
CA ALA A 101 -3.28 3.48 -4.09
C ALA A 101 -2.62 2.97 -5.39
N GLY A 102 -3.36 2.97 -6.50
CA GLY A 102 -2.94 2.48 -7.80
C GLY A 102 -3.47 3.30 -8.95
N ARG A 103 -2.70 3.33 -10.06
CA ARG A 103 -3.15 3.89 -11.34
C ARG A 103 -4.16 2.96 -11.98
N LEU A 104 -5.42 3.40 -12.06
CA LEU A 104 -6.48 2.62 -12.68
C LEU A 104 -6.63 2.93 -14.18
N PRO A 105 -6.97 1.91 -15.00
CA PRO A 105 -7.33 0.53 -14.64
C PRO A 105 -6.14 -0.45 -14.56
N LYS A 106 -4.88 -0.01 -14.71
CA LYS A 106 -3.70 -0.87 -14.82
C LYS A 106 -3.22 -1.49 -13.50
N TYR A 107 -3.63 -0.95 -12.36
CA TYR A 107 -3.19 -1.43 -11.04
C TYR A 107 -4.38 -1.71 -10.12
N ARG A 108 -5.32 -2.56 -10.59
CA ARG A 108 -6.40 -3.12 -9.76
C ARG A 108 -5.87 -4.21 -8.83
N GLY A 109 -6.53 -4.42 -7.68
CA GLY A 109 -6.21 -5.49 -6.74
C GLY A 109 -5.22 -5.11 -5.65
N GLY A 110 -4.35 -6.03 -5.25
CA GLY A 110 -3.53 -5.91 -4.05
C GLY A 110 -2.19 -5.21 -4.23
N SER A 111 -1.68 -4.59 -3.17
CA SER A 111 -0.34 -3.99 -3.08
C SER A 111 0.04 -3.03 -4.23
N PRO A 112 -0.86 -2.15 -4.71
CA PRO A 112 -0.64 -1.41 -5.94
C PRO A 112 0.56 -0.44 -5.90
N LEU A 113 0.90 0.16 -4.74
CA LEU A 113 2.10 1.01 -4.63
C LEU A 113 3.39 0.20 -4.81
N ASN A 114 3.44 -1.01 -4.24
CA ASN A 114 4.60 -1.88 -4.40
C ASN A 114 4.78 -2.27 -5.86
N TRP A 115 3.71 -2.67 -6.55
CA TRP A 115 3.74 -3.06 -7.95
C TRP A 115 4.16 -1.91 -8.87
N GLN A 116 3.77 -0.68 -8.59
CA GLN A 116 4.22 0.48 -9.37
C GLN A 116 5.73 0.69 -9.27
N ILE A 117 6.36 0.48 -8.10
CA ILE A 117 7.83 0.54 -7.96
C ILE A 117 8.48 -0.66 -8.66
N ILE A 118 7.99 -1.89 -8.42
CA ILE A 118 8.55 -3.13 -8.99
C ILE A 118 8.55 -3.07 -10.53
N ASN A 119 7.50 -2.52 -11.13
CA ASN A 119 7.37 -2.39 -12.58
C ASN A 119 8.14 -1.19 -13.17
N GLY A 120 8.89 -0.45 -12.35
CA GLY A 120 9.73 0.66 -12.83
C GLY A 120 8.95 1.89 -13.27
N GLU A 121 7.73 2.08 -12.76
CA GLU A 121 6.98 3.30 -13.05
C GLU A 121 7.75 4.54 -12.55
N THR A 122 7.71 5.61 -13.32
CA THR A 122 8.30 6.92 -12.94
C THR A 122 7.34 7.78 -12.13
N LYS A 123 6.07 7.35 -12.07
CA LYS A 123 5.00 7.97 -11.30
C LYS A 123 4.10 6.90 -10.69
N ALA A 124 3.91 6.95 -9.39
CA ALA A 124 2.81 6.23 -8.75
C ALA A 124 1.55 7.10 -8.81
N THR A 125 0.42 6.50 -9.10
CA THR A 125 -0.86 7.20 -9.04
C THR A 125 -1.67 6.65 -7.88
N ILE A 126 -2.35 7.52 -7.17
CA ILE A 126 -3.40 7.16 -6.19
C ILE A 126 -4.75 7.61 -6.73
N SER A 127 -5.77 6.79 -6.53
CA SER A 127 -7.12 7.00 -7.07
C SER A 127 -8.18 6.91 -5.98
N LEU A 128 -9.15 7.81 -5.97
CA LEU A 128 -10.41 7.62 -5.26
C LEU A 128 -11.42 7.10 -6.26
N ILE A 129 -12.07 6.01 -5.93
CA ILE A 129 -13.08 5.38 -6.78
C ILE A 129 -14.40 5.21 -6.05
N LYS A 130 -15.49 5.23 -6.78
CA LYS A 130 -16.77 4.72 -6.32
C LYS A 130 -16.63 3.20 -6.19
N LEU A 131 -16.98 2.65 -5.03
CA LEU A 131 -16.91 1.23 -4.83
C LEU A 131 -18.09 0.54 -5.53
N ASP A 132 -17.81 -0.51 -6.28
CA ASP A 132 -18.79 -1.40 -6.88
C ASP A 132 -18.55 -2.87 -6.48
N GLN A 133 -19.19 -3.82 -7.18
CA GLN A 133 -19.11 -5.24 -6.83
C GLN A 133 -17.84 -5.93 -7.32
N GLU A 134 -17.21 -5.39 -8.36
CA GLU A 134 -15.98 -5.94 -8.91
C GLU A 134 -14.77 -5.24 -8.28
N ILE A 135 -13.63 -5.92 -8.28
CA ILE A 135 -12.41 -5.41 -7.62
C ILE A 135 -11.90 -4.17 -8.36
N ASP A 136 -11.93 -3.02 -7.67
CA ASP A 136 -11.38 -1.73 -8.10
C ASP A 136 -11.83 -1.28 -9.50
N SER A 137 -13.05 -1.65 -9.92
CA SER A 137 -13.60 -1.40 -11.27
C SER A 137 -14.44 -0.13 -11.35
N GLY A 138 -14.87 0.43 -10.25
CA GLY A 138 -15.78 1.55 -10.20
C GLY A 138 -15.21 2.84 -10.78
N GLU A 139 -16.09 3.83 -10.98
CA GLU A 139 -15.73 5.13 -11.54
C GLU A 139 -14.63 5.83 -10.75
N ILE A 140 -13.68 6.40 -11.47
CA ILE A 140 -12.59 7.19 -10.89
C ILE A 140 -13.12 8.58 -10.56
N LEU A 141 -13.16 8.93 -9.28
CA LEU A 141 -13.66 10.19 -8.78
C LEU A 141 -12.58 11.26 -8.75
N GLN A 142 -11.38 10.90 -8.30
CA GLN A 142 -10.20 11.77 -8.24
C GLN A 142 -8.93 10.93 -8.39
N GLU A 143 -7.89 11.52 -8.96
CA GLU A 143 -6.55 10.90 -9.09
C GLU A 143 -5.46 11.92 -8.76
N LYS A 144 -4.32 11.43 -8.32
CA LYS A 144 -3.11 12.23 -8.13
C LYS A 144 -1.86 11.41 -8.35
N ASP A 145 -0.94 11.94 -9.14
CA ASP A 145 0.40 11.36 -9.36
C ASP A 145 1.35 11.75 -8.24
N ILE A 146 2.25 10.81 -7.91
CA ILE A 146 3.39 10.94 -7.00
C ILE A 146 4.62 10.55 -7.81
N LEU A 147 5.61 11.42 -7.95
CA LEU A 147 6.83 11.10 -8.68
C LEU A 147 7.62 10.00 -7.97
N ILE A 148 8.18 9.09 -8.75
CA ILE A 148 9.10 8.04 -8.31
C ILE A 148 10.45 8.33 -8.96
N ASP A 149 11.42 8.71 -8.16
CA ASP A 149 12.83 8.82 -8.58
C ASP A 149 13.63 7.58 -8.16
N VAL A 150 14.92 7.59 -8.45
CA VAL A 150 15.84 6.49 -8.16
C VAL A 150 16.01 6.21 -6.66
N SER A 151 15.70 7.17 -5.81
CA SER A 151 15.80 7.06 -4.34
C SER A 151 14.48 6.76 -3.65
N THR A 152 13.34 7.00 -4.32
CA THR A 152 12.00 6.84 -3.77
C THR A 152 11.73 5.38 -3.41
N ASP A 153 11.39 5.13 -2.17
CA ASP A 153 11.00 3.81 -1.67
C ASP A 153 9.50 3.73 -1.31
N ILE A 154 9.07 2.55 -0.89
CA ILE A 154 7.66 2.30 -0.55
C ILE A 154 7.18 3.12 0.65
N ASN A 155 8.04 3.42 1.62
CA ASN A 155 7.69 4.24 2.77
C ASN A 155 7.43 5.69 2.36
N ASP A 156 8.22 6.21 1.41
CA ASP A 156 8.02 7.55 0.84
C ASP A 156 6.66 7.63 0.13
N LEU A 157 6.33 6.62 -0.69
CA LEU A 157 5.03 6.57 -1.37
C LEU A 157 3.86 6.46 -0.40
N HIS A 158 3.96 5.63 0.64
CA HIS A 158 2.92 5.56 1.68
C HIS A 158 2.76 6.89 2.40
N THR A 159 3.86 7.57 2.72
CA THR A 159 3.83 8.87 3.40
C THR A 159 3.10 9.90 2.55
N LYS A 160 3.51 10.05 1.28
CA LYS A 160 2.88 10.98 0.33
C LYS A 160 1.41 10.64 0.06
N ALA A 161 1.10 9.36 -0.16
CA ALA A 161 -0.28 8.93 -0.35
C ALA A 161 -1.17 9.26 0.86
N ASN A 162 -0.66 9.03 2.08
CA ASN A 162 -1.39 9.34 3.32
C ASN A 162 -1.58 10.84 3.55
N GLU A 163 -0.80 11.71 2.92
CA GLU A 163 -0.98 13.16 2.92
C GLU A 163 -1.99 13.61 1.88
N LEU A 164 -1.98 12.98 0.70
CA LEU A 164 -2.82 13.37 -0.44
C LEU A 164 -4.25 12.84 -0.35
N PHE A 165 -4.45 11.62 0.15
CA PHE A 165 -5.79 11.03 0.22
C PHE A 165 -6.82 11.88 0.97
N PRO A 166 -6.49 12.50 2.12
CA PRO A 166 -7.45 13.38 2.80
C PRO A 166 -7.91 14.56 1.94
N GLU A 167 -7.00 15.18 1.20
CA GLU A 167 -7.34 16.32 0.32
C GLU A 167 -8.19 15.87 -0.87
N LEU A 168 -7.87 14.72 -1.48
CA LEU A 168 -8.69 14.16 -2.54
C LEU A 168 -10.07 13.77 -2.03
N THR A 169 -10.16 13.19 -0.83
CA THR A 169 -11.42 12.83 -0.19
C THR A 169 -12.29 14.06 0.04
N LYS A 170 -11.69 15.16 0.52
CA LYS A 170 -12.40 16.44 0.66
C LYS A 170 -12.99 16.92 -0.66
N LYS A 171 -12.19 16.90 -1.74
CA LYS A 171 -12.68 17.34 -3.07
C LYS A 171 -13.88 16.51 -3.54
N VAL A 172 -13.88 15.19 -3.31
CA VAL A 172 -15.03 14.33 -3.63
C VAL A 172 -16.24 14.70 -2.78
N ILE A 173 -16.06 14.96 -1.47
CA ILE A 173 -17.18 15.39 -0.60
C ILE A 173 -17.71 16.77 -1.03
N ASP A 174 -16.83 17.73 -1.33
CA ASP A 174 -17.24 19.06 -1.83
C ASP A 174 -18.04 18.94 -3.15
N GLN A 175 -17.64 18.02 -4.03
CA GLN A 175 -18.38 17.72 -5.26
C GLN A 175 -19.78 17.19 -4.93
N ILE A 176 -19.89 16.19 -4.05
CA ILE A 176 -21.18 15.62 -3.63
C ILE A 176 -22.07 16.71 -2.98
N ASP A 177 -21.50 17.55 -2.11
CA ASP A 177 -22.25 18.62 -1.43
C ASP A 177 -22.77 19.66 -2.44
N LYS A 178 -22.05 19.89 -3.55
CA LYS A 178 -22.43 20.82 -4.63
C LYS A 178 -23.42 20.22 -5.62
N THR A 179 -23.23 18.98 -6.06
CA THR A 179 -23.99 18.34 -7.15
C THR A 179 -25.11 17.43 -6.66
N GLY A 180 -25.01 16.96 -5.41
CA GLY A 180 -25.90 15.94 -4.85
C GLY A 180 -25.55 14.51 -5.28
N ASP A 181 -24.52 14.31 -6.12
CA ASP A 181 -24.23 13.03 -6.76
C ASP A 181 -22.76 12.60 -6.59
N LEU A 182 -22.54 11.28 -6.55
CA LEU A 182 -21.24 10.63 -6.55
C LEU A 182 -21.00 10.01 -7.94
N SER A 183 -20.47 10.81 -8.84
CA SER A 183 -20.15 10.41 -10.23
C SER A 183 -18.70 10.73 -10.58
N GLY A 184 -18.12 9.95 -11.45
CA GLY A 184 -16.74 10.07 -11.89
C GLY A 184 -16.54 9.62 -13.34
N ARG A 185 -15.28 9.40 -13.70
CA ARG A 185 -14.89 8.90 -15.02
C ARG A 185 -14.91 7.36 -15.03
N SER A 186 -15.64 6.78 -15.99
CA SER A 186 -15.61 5.32 -16.20
C SER A 186 -14.20 4.83 -16.55
N GLN A 187 -13.88 3.62 -16.11
CA GLN A 187 -12.62 2.98 -16.45
C GLN A 187 -12.71 2.24 -17.78
N ASP A 188 -11.62 2.21 -18.56
CA ASP A 188 -11.50 1.37 -19.75
C ASP A 188 -11.16 -0.06 -19.35
N PHE A 189 -12.13 -0.95 -19.41
CA PHE A 189 -11.99 -2.36 -19.03
C PHE A 189 -11.02 -3.14 -19.91
N ASN A 190 -10.81 -2.74 -21.16
CA ASN A 190 -9.87 -3.41 -22.07
C ASN A 190 -8.42 -3.25 -21.65
N ASN A 191 -8.12 -2.20 -20.86
CA ASN A 191 -6.80 -1.91 -20.30
C ASN A 191 -6.66 -2.32 -18.83
N ALA A 192 -7.61 -3.08 -18.28
CA ALA A 192 -7.59 -3.50 -16.89
C ALA A 192 -6.53 -4.59 -16.62
N ILE A 193 -5.69 -4.35 -15.61
CA ILE A 193 -4.71 -5.33 -15.13
C ILE A 193 -4.92 -5.53 -13.63
N TYR A 194 -5.01 -6.80 -13.22
CA TYR A 194 -5.22 -7.19 -11.83
C TYR A 194 -3.95 -7.74 -11.23
N TRP A 195 -3.56 -7.21 -10.07
CA TRP A 195 -2.38 -7.63 -9.32
C TRP A 195 -2.79 -8.34 -8.03
N HIS A 196 -2.16 -9.47 -7.74
CA HIS A 196 -2.41 -10.18 -6.49
C HIS A 196 -1.88 -9.39 -5.28
N GLN A 197 -2.47 -9.66 -4.11
CA GLN A 197 -1.94 -9.18 -2.84
C GLN A 197 -0.60 -9.86 -2.58
N ARG A 198 0.46 -9.07 -2.38
CA ARG A 198 1.80 -9.58 -2.16
C ARG A 198 1.93 -10.31 -0.82
N LYS A 199 2.71 -11.39 -0.85
CA LYS A 199 3.16 -12.18 0.31
C LYS A 199 4.67 -12.11 0.43
N ASP A 200 5.23 -12.69 1.50
CA ASP A 200 6.69 -12.69 1.73
C ASP A 200 7.46 -13.40 0.62
N ASP A 201 6.91 -14.51 0.10
CA ASP A 201 7.55 -15.29 -0.97
C ASP A 201 7.75 -14.50 -2.27
N ASP A 202 6.88 -13.52 -2.54
CA ASP A 202 7.03 -12.62 -3.70
C ASP A 202 8.25 -11.67 -3.57
N GLY A 203 8.94 -11.69 -2.46
CA GLY A 203 10.13 -10.90 -2.19
C GLY A 203 11.45 -11.62 -2.43
N HIS A 204 11.43 -12.87 -2.88
CA HIS A 204 12.64 -13.62 -3.24
C HIS A 204 13.35 -12.97 -4.43
N ILE A 205 14.67 -12.81 -4.33
CA ILE A 205 15.50 -12.23 -5.39
C ILE A 205 16.20 -13.34 -6.15
N ASP A 206 15.84 -13.53 -7.41
CA ASP A 206 16.61 -14.36 -8.33
C ASP A 206 17.65 -13.52 -9.08
N PHE A 207 18.88 -13.51 -8.58
CA PHE A 207 19.98 -12.74 -9.17
C PHE A 207 20.38 -13.19 -10.57
N LYS A 208 19.99 -14.39 -11.00
CA LYS A 208 20.29 -14.92 -12.34
C LYS A 208 19.40 -14.32 -13.42
N THR A 209 18.15 -14.01 -13.06
CA THR A 209 17.14 -13.52 -14.00
C THR A 209 16.96 -12.01 -13.94
N LEU A 210 17.12 -11.41 -12.74
CA LEU A 210 16.90 -9.97 -12.51
C LEU A 210 18.19 -9.17 -12.73
N ASP A 211 18.07 -8.07 -13.49
CA ASP A 211 19.13 -7.07 -13.61
C ASP A 211 19.21 -6.15 -12.37
N VAL A 212 20.25 -5.31 -12.28
CA VAL A 212 20.47 -4.43 -11.12
C VAL A 212 19.32 -3.46 -10.90
N THR A 213 18.66 -3.00 -11.96
CA THR A 213 17.53 -2.08 -11.86
C THR A 213 16.32 -2.79 -11.25
N GLN A 214 16.01 -3.98 -11.73
CA GLN A 214 14.90 -4.80 -11.23
C GLN A 214 15.11 -5.21 -9.77
N VAL A 215 16.33 -5.64 -9.40
CA VAL A 215 16.65 -5.96 -8.00
C VAL A 215 16.53 -4.71 -7.11
N ASN A 216 17.04 -3.56 -7.55
CA ASN A 216 16.94 -2.31 -6.80
C ASN A 216 15.47 -1.87 -6.63
N GLN A 217 14.64 -2.00 -7.67
CA GLN A 217 13.21 -1.72 -7.61
C GLN A 217 12.50 -2.64 -6.61
N LEU A 218 12.78 -3.94 -6.65
CA LEU A 218 12.21 -4.91 -5.72
C LEU A 218 12.59 -4.58 -4.27
N VAL A 219 13.86 -4.26 -4.00
CA VAL A 219 14.34 -3.86 -2.67
C VAL A 219 13.64 -2.58 -2.20
N ARG A 220 13.55 -1.53 -3.03
CA ARG A 220 12.85 -0.28 -2.70
C ARG A 220 11.36 -0.49 -2.44
N ALA A 221 10.73 -1.37 -3.21
CA ALA A 221 9.31 -1.71 -3.06
C ALA A 221 9.01 -2.49 -1.79
N LEU A 222 9.99 -3.16 -1.19
CA LEU A 222 9.80 -4.08 -0.07
C LEU A 222 10.54 -3.69 1.20
N THR A 223 11.21 -2.54 1.21
CA THR A 223 11.82 -2.02 2.44
C THR A 223 10.75 -1.69 3.50
N ILE A 224 11.17 -1.27 4.67
CA ILE A 224 10.27 -0.92 5.79
C ILE A 224 9.11 -0.03 5.31
N PRO A 225 7.85 -0.34 5.67
CA PRO A 225 7.40 -1.23 6.75
C PRO A 225 7.23 -2.72 6.38
N TYR A 226 7.64 -3.13 5.20
CA TYR A 226 7.62 -4.53 4.77
C TYR A 226 8.88 -5.28 5.25
N PRO A 227 8.86 -6.63 5.17
CA PRO A 227 9.95 -7.45 5.72
C PRO A 227 11.27 -7.39 4.93
N GLY A 228 11.33 -6.69 3.79
CA GLY A 228 12.49 -6.63 2.90
C GLY A 228 12.44 -7.66 1.77
N ALA A 229 13.08 -7.35 0.64
CA ALA A 229 13.40 -8.35 -0.37
C ALA A 229 14.44 -9.31 0.19
N TRP A 230 14.49 -10.56 -0.28
CA TRP A 230 15.31 -11.56 0.38
C TRP A 230 15.94 -12.61 -0.58
N ALA A 231 17.03 -13.21 -0.12
CA ALA A 231 17.67 -14.36 -0.73
C ALA A 231 18.21 -15.28 0.36
N PHE A 232 18.66 -16.49 0.02
CA PHE A 232 19.29 -17.40 0.98
C PHE A 232 20.82 -17.30 0.95
N LEU A 233 21.41 -17.22 2.14
CA LEU A 233 22.80 -17.57 2.38
C LEU A 233 22.80 -18.96 3.03
N GLU A 234 23.10 -19.99 2.25
CA GLU A 234 22.90 -21.39 2.65
C GLU A 234 21.41 -21.61 3.02
N GLN A 235 21.12 -21.88 4.29
CA GLN A 235 19.74 -22.06 4.79
C GLN A 235 19.18 -20.83 5.55
N LYS A 236 19.93 -19.72 5.59
CA LYS A 236 19.54 -18.52 6.33
C LYS A 236 18.98 -17.47 5.37
N LYS A 237 17.81 -16.95 5.69
CA LYS A 237 17.21 -15.87 4.90
C LYS A 237 17.95 -14.55 5.20
N VAL A 238 18.43 -13.91 4.15
CA VAL A 238 19.05 -12.58 4.17
C VAL A 238 18.04 -11.58 3.64
N ARG A 239 17.55 -10.70 4.49
CA ARG A 239 16.66 -9.61 4.15
C ARG A 239 17.45 -8.40 3.71
N ILE A 240 17.15 -7.85 2.54
CA ILE A 240 17.83 -6.68 1.97
C ILE A 240 16.85 -5.51 1.96
N PHE A 241 17.23 -4.42 2.61
CA PHE A 241 16.37 -3.23 2.79
C PHE A 241 16.83 -2.02 1.98
N LYS A 242 18.11 -1.97 1.59
CA LYS A 242 18.66 -0.87 0.79
C LYS A 242 19.81 -1.32 -0.05
N THR A 243 19.79 -0.97 -1.32
CA THR A 243 20.86 -1.20 -2.29
C THR A 243 21.19 0.10 -3.02
N GLU A 244 22.36 0.11 -3.67
CA GLU A 244 22.82 1.19 -4.53
C GLU A 244 23.50 0.58 -5.75
N ILE A 245 23.20 1.07 -6.95
CA ILE A 245 23.83 0.58 -8.18
C ILE A 245 25.33 0.88 -8.10
N SER A 246 26.15 -0.15 -8.35
CA SER A 246 27.60 -0.01 -8.27
C SER A 246 28.13 1.01 -9.25
N GLN A 247 29.04 1.88 -8.78
CA GLN A 247 29.84 2.75 -9.64
C GLN A 247 31.00 1.99 -10.32
N PHE A 248 31.31 0.77 -9.84
CA PHE A 248 32.32 -0.10 -10.41
C PHE A 248 31.70 -1.08 -11.40
N ASP A 249 32.38 -1.38 -12.49
CA ASP A 249 32.00 -2.44 -13.42
C ASP A 249 32.41 -3.81 -12.84
N LEU A 250 31.64 -4.28 -11.85
CA LEU A 250 31.83 -5.58 -11.21
C LEU A 250 30.96 -6.60 -11.92
N ARG A 251 31.60 -7.65 -12.41
CA ARG A 251 30.94 -8.77 -13.10
C ARG A 251 31.37 -10.10 -12.50
N GLY A 252 30.58 -11.14 -12.71
CA GLY A 252 30.87 -12.47 -12.22
C GLY A 252 29.64 -13.35 -12.23
N VAL A 253 29.63 -14.37 -11.38
CA VAL A 253 28.49 -15.29 -11.26
C VAL A 253 27.37 -14.60 -10.47
N PRO A 254 26.16 -14.44 -11.03
CA PRO A 254 25.03 -13.86 -10.32
C PRO A 254 24.78 -14.55 -8.97
N GLY A 255 24.54 -13.77 -7.91
CA GLY A 255 24.40 -14.24 -6.54
C GLY A 255 25.72 -14.27 -5.75
N ARG A 256 26.88 -14.08 -6.39
CA ARG A 256 28.17 -14.03 -5.71
C ARG A 256 28.39 -12.68 -5.03
N ILE A 257 28.86 -12.71 -3.77
CA ILE A 257 29.28 -11.53 -3.02
C ILE A 257 30.73 -11.18 -3.37
N CYS A 258 30.94 -9.94 -3.82
CA CYS A 258 32.24 -9.31 -3.94
C CYS A 258 32.36 -8.25 -2.84
N TYR A 259 33.26 -8.45 -1.87
CA TYR A 259 33.44 -7.51 -0.76
C TYR A 259 34.59 -6.54 -1.06
N ILE A 260 34.32 -5.24 -1.13
CA ILE A 260 35.35 -4.20 -1.30
C ILE A 260 35.58 -3.54 0.06
N GLN A 261 36.83 -3.59 0.53
CA GLN A 261 37.22 -3.00 1.81
C GLN A 261 36.92 -1.50 1.85
N GLY A 262 36.31 -1.04 2.94
CA GLY A 262 35.87 0.34 3.09
C GLY A 262 34.59 0.73 2.32
N LYS A 263 34.05 -0.16 1.47
CA LYS A 263 32.80 0.06 0.71
C LYS A 263 31.67 -0.86 1.19
N GLY A 264 31.92 -2.17 1.31
CA GLY A 264 30.98 -3.17 1.78
C GLY A 264 30.75 -4.30 0.79
N PRO A 265 29.68 -5.12 1.04
CA PRO A 265 29.34 -6.24 0.17
C PRO A 265 28.60 -5.76 -1.09
N TYR A 266 29.12 -6.16 -2.25
CA TYR A 266 28.45 -6.03 -3.55
C TYR A 266 27.88 -7.39 -3.94
N ILE A 267 26.67 -7.44 -4.43
CA ILE A 267 26.04 -8.64 -4.99
C ILE A 267 26.04 -8.55 -6.52
N ILE A 268 26.53 -9.58 -7.18
CA ILE A 268 26.49 -9.69 -8.64
C ILE A 268 25.07 -10.07 -9.05
N CYS A 269 24.48 -9.29 -9.94
CA CYS A 269 23.20 -9.56 -10.60
C CYS A 269 23.45 -10.08 -12.04
N LYS A 270 22.38 -10.26 -12.81
CA LYS A 270 22.43 -10.73 -14.18
C LYS A 270 23.39 -9.94 -15.07
N ASP A 271 23.47 -8.63 -14.90
CA ASP A 271 24.22 -7.70 -15.77
C ASP A 271 25.42 -7.02 -15.08
N LYS A 272 25.25 -6.55 -13.86
CA LYS A 272 26.21 -5.77 -13.08
C LYS A 272 26.12 -6.11 -11.59
N ALA A 273 26.57 -5.22 -10.71
CA ALA A 273 26.50 -5.39 -9.27
C ALA A 273 25.78 -4.29 -8.54
N LEU A 274 25.20 -4.62 -7.38
CA LEU A 274 24.62 -3.71 -6.41
C LEU A 274 25.42 -3.72 -5.12
N LEU A 275 25.71 -2.57 -4.55
CA LEU A 275 26.15 -2.44 -3.17
C LEU A 275 24.96 -2.68 -2.23
N ILE A 276 25.10 -3.63 -1.31
CA ILE A 276 24.12 -3.87 -0.26
C ILE A 276 24.40 -2.91 0.90
N LYS A 277 23.56 -1.87 1.06
CA LYS A 277 23.74 -0.83 2.10
C LYS A 277 23.14 -1.23 3.44
N LYS A 278 22.00 -1.94 3.40
CA LYS A 278 21.30 -2.36 4.62
C LYS A 278 20.69 -3.74 4.42
N TYR A 279 21.04 -4.65 5.31
CA TYR A 279 20.51 -6.02 5.33
C TYR A 279 20.42 -6.56 6.74
N MET A 280 19.72 -7.68 6.89
CA MET A 280 19.63 -8.46 8.12
C MET A 280 19.64 -9.94 7.76
N ILE A 281 20.37 -10.75 8.53
CA ILE A 281 20.32 -12.20 8.40
C ILE A 281 19.42 -12.73 9.51
N GLU A 282 18.34 -13.43 9.13
CA GLU A 282 17.36 -13.92 10.10
C GLU A 282 18.03 -14.88 11.10
N ASN A 283 17.61 -14.74 12.36
CA ASN A 283 18.13 -15.51 13.51
C ASN A 283 19.64 -15.38 13.77
N ASN A 284 20.31 -14.38 13.17
CA ASN A 284 21.73 -14.14 13.44
C ASN A 284 22.14 -12.69 13.08
N SER A 285 21.92 -11.76 14.01
CA SER A 285 22.23 -10.34 13.83
C SER A 285 23.72 -10.01 13.76
N GLU A 286 24.61 -10.91 14.22
CA GLU A 286 26.06 -10.69 14.24
C GLU A 286 26.76 -11.18 12.97
N LEU A 287 26.11 -12.04 12.20
CA LEU A 287 26.68 -12.57 10.96
C LEU A 287 26.75 -11.47 9.89
N LYS A 288 27.91 -11.33 9.28
CA LYS A 288 28.14 -10.37 8.18
C LYS A 288 28.37 -11.12 6.87
N LEU A 289 27.91 -10.51 5.78
CA LEU A 289 28.23 -10.98 4.43
C LEU A 289 29.73 -10.86 4.18
N LYS A 290 30.34 -11.91 3.65
CA LYS A 290 31.77 -12.01 3.37
C LYS A 290 32.04 -12.20 1.89
N ASN A 291 33.24 -11.83 1.45
CA ASN A 291 33.69 -12.06 0.09
C ASN A 291 33.60 -13.54 -0.31
N GLY A 292 33.15 -13.80 -1.52
CA GLY A 292 33.02 -15.14 -2.07
C GLY A 292 31.79 -15.93 -1.64
N GLN A 293 30.99 -15.46 -0.68
CA GLN A 293 29.71 -16.08 -0.35
C GLN A 293 28.74 -16.01 -1.52
N TYR A 294 27.73 -16.88 -1.51
CA TYR A 294 26.75 -16.99 -2.58
C TYR A 294 25.34 -16.89 -2.01
N LEU A 295 24.55 -15.97 -2.55
CA LEU A 295 23.13 -15.80 -2.24
C LEU A 295 22.27 -16.43 -3.34
N THR A 296 21.27 -17.22 -2.95
CA THR A 296 20.31 -17.89 -3.85
C THR A 296 18.88 -17.50 -3.56
#